data_1e7b2e25e69106e70b20ee6646dd8f41
#
_entry.id   1e7b2e25e69106e70b20ee6646dd8f41
#
_cell.length_a   1.000
_cell.length_b   1.000
_cell.length_c   1.000
_cell.angle_alpha   90.00
_cell.angle_beta   90.00
_cell.angle_gamma   90.00
#
_symmetry.space_group_name_H-M   'P 1'
#
loop_
_entity.id
_entity.type
_entity.pdbx_description
1 polymer ?
#
loop_
_entity_poly.entity_id
_entity_poly.type
_entity_poly.pdbx_seq_one_letter_code
_entity_poly.pdbx_strand_id
1 'polypeptide(L)'
;MQALTAAQREFAEQAEAVAAEFAEDAYTWGGDVPWENLRRLAEADLYCPSISEEYGGQGRSDVAAMLLTQAVGRECPDTGWFTYMQGMVGPRAIDLFGSDAVKEEYLPAVTAGESFVSIAISEPDAGSDVGSMSTEVTEEDGKLVCNGEKTWVGGVPFGDAAVAWVRFPEGLGSVVIPYDDPGVEIEEVYTNMAGYAQTHFTIDDVVIPETHVLTRGTEAFKQQLVSLNWERLGSSVLTVAWAEAALEQALAYATDREQFDQPLDEFQGIEWRLAEMYRNVETAASLVYMSAAGAQGHDPAPPRLQTSTAKLHCSQMVEQVASEAVQIVGARAYQRGHPLEYLYRFARSRRIAAGTDEMQLNTIARALKEDGVPPVSAR
;
A
#
# COMPACT_ATOMS: atom_id res chain seq x y z
N MET A 1 -7.77 -20.75 -1.10
CA MET A 1 -8.10 -19.56 -0.27
C MET A 1 -8.73 -20.06 1.04
N GLN A 2 -8.27 -19.60 2.20
CA GLN A 2 -9.02 -19.81 3.43
C GLN A 2 -10.40 -19.15 3.22
N ALA A 3 -11.48 -19.89 3.44
CA ALA A 3 -12.80 -19.36 3.16
C ALA A 3 -13.07 -18.12 4.04
N LEU A 4 -13.46 -17.02 3.42
CA LEU A 4 -13.89 -15.82 4.14
C LEU A 4 -15.03 -16.19 5.11
N THR A 5 -15.07 -15.58 6.26
CA THR A 5 -16.20 -15.68 7.19
C THR A 5 -17.45 -15.05 6.54
N ALA A 6 -18.64 -15.34 7.09
CA ALA A 6 -19.87 -14.71 6.58
C ALA A 6 -19.80 -13.18 6.65
N ALA A 7 -19.31 -12.63 7.77
CA ALA A 7 -19.15 -11.18 7.94
C ALA A 7 -18.12 -10.57 6.97
N GLN A 8 -17.05 -11.28 6.65
CA GLN A 8 -16.06 -10.80 5.66
C GLN A 8 -16.64 -10.83 4.23
N ARG A 9 -17.44 -11.83 3.88
CA ARG A 9 -18.13 -11.85 2.58
C ARG A 9 -19.14 -10.71 2.45
N GLU A 10 -19.96 -10.50 3.46
CA GLU A 10 -20.93 -9.40 3.48
C GLU A 10 -20.22 -8.04 3.34
N PHE A 11 -19.11 -7.85 4.06
CA PHE A 11 -18.31 -6.63 3.94
C PHE A 11 -17.72 -6.48 2.52
N ALA A 12 -17.21 -7.55 1.92
CA ALA A 12 -16.66 -7.53 0.57
C ALA A 12 -17.76 -7.17 -0.47
N GLU A 13 -18.95 -7.77 -0.36
CA GLU A 13 -20.09 -7.47 -1.23
C GLU A 13 -20.53 -5.99 -1.13
N GLN A 14 -20.54 -5.42 0.08
CA GLN A 14 -20.80 -4.00 0.29
C GLN A 14 -19.70 -3.12 -0.31
N ALA A 15 -18.43 -3.48 -0.12
CA ALA A 15 -17.29 -2.78 -0.69
C ALA A 15 -17.31 -2.79 -2.23
N GLU A 16 -17.61 -3.95 -2.84
CA GLU A 16 -17.76 -4.09 -4.30
C GLU A 16 -18.90 -3.23 -4.85
N ALA A 17 -20.06 -3.20 -4.16
CA ALA A 17 -21.20 -2.40 -4.58
C ALA A 17 -20.89 -0.89 -4.58
N VAL A 18 -20.17 -0.39 -3.57
CA VAL A 18 -19.76 1.04 -3.52
C VAL A 18 -18.62 1.30 -4.50
N ALA A 19 -17.66 0.38 -4.62
CA ALA A 19 -16.53 0.53 -5.54
C ALA A 19 -16.97 0.70 -7.01
N ALA A 20 -18.04 0.01 -7.41
CA ALA A 20 -18.61 0.13 -8.76
C ALA A 20 -19.05 1.56 -9.11
N GLU A 21 -19.39 2.39 -8.11
CA GLU A 21 -19.76 3.79 -8.31
C GLU A 21 -18.56 4.62 -8.80
N PHE A 22 -17.31 4.16 -8.58
CA PHE A 22 -16.07 4.88 -8.90
C PHE A 22 -15.47 4.54 -10.27
N ALA A 23 -16.10 3.64 -11.03
CA ALA A 23 -15.58 3.17 -12.31
C ALA A 23 -15.45 4.29 -13.36
N GLU A 24 -16.31 5.32 -13.32
CA GLU A 24 -16.25 6.46 -14.24
C GLU A 24 -15.04 7.37 -13.97
N ASP A 25 -14.55 7.42 -12.72
CA ASP A 25 -13.38 8.21 -12.31
C ASP A 25 -12.05 7.46 -12.50
N ALA A 26 -12.12 6.18 -12.85
CA ALA A 26 -10.95 5.33 -12.98
C ALA A 26 -10.02 5.78 -14.12
N TYR A 27 -8.72 5.64 -13.91
CA TYR A 27 -7.66 5.93 -14.90
C TYR A 27 -7.54 7.40 -15.32
N THR A 28 -8.15 8.29 -14.57
CA THR A 28 -8.18 9.74 -14.88
C THR A 28 -7.23 10.55 -14.00
N TRP A 29 -6.34 9.89 -13.26
CA TRP A 29 -5.46 10.54 -12.29
C TRP A 29 -4.78 11.79 -12.85
N GLY A 30 -5.18 12.93 -12.32
CA GLY A 30 -4.64 14.25 -12.65
C GLY A 30 -3.72 14.84 -11.57
N GLY A 31 -3.45 14.09 -10.50
CA GLY A 31 -2.68 14.54 -9.33
C GLY A 31 -3.55 14.94 -8.13
N ASP A 32 -4.87 15.01 -8.31
CA ASP A 32 -5.80 15.40 -7.26
C ASP A 32 -6.27 14.16 -6.45
N VAL A 33 -6.46 14.35 -5.14
CA VAL A 33 -7.00 13.29 -4.28
C VAL A 33 -8.48 13.08 -4.61
N PRO A 34 -8.95 11.82 -4.75
CA PRO A 34 -10.36 11.53 -4.98
C PRO A 34 -11.18 11.67 -3.68
N TRP A 35 -11.20 12.87 -3.08
CA TRP A 35 -11.85 13.13 -1.79
C TRP A 35 -13.33 12.75 -1.76
N GLU A 36 -14.04 12.91 -2.89
CA GLU A 36 -15.45 12.52 -2.97
C GLU A 36 -15.64 11.01 -2.81
N ASN A 37 -14.78 10.21 -3.46
CA ASN A 37 -14.80 8.75 -3.33
C ASN A 37 -14.44 8.31 -1.92
N LEU A 38 -13.43 8.95 -1.27
CA LEU A 38 -13.03 8.63 0.09
C LEU A 38 -14.15 8.94 1.09
N ARG A 39 -14.78 10.11 0.98
CA ARG A 39 -15.96 10.46 1.80
C ARG A 39 -17.14 9.52 1.56
N ARG A 40 -17.38 9.14 0.30
CA ARG A 40 -18.43 8.17 -0.04
C ARG A 40 -18.21 6.81 0.62
N LEU A 41 -16.95 6.36 0.70
CA LEU A 41 -16.58 5.15 1.46
C LEU A 41 -16.80 5.32 2.97
N ALA A 42 -16.46 6.49 3.52
CA ALA A 42 -16.69 6.80 4.94
C ALA A 42 -18.19 6.85 5.27
N GLU A 43 -19.02 7.50 4.45
CA GLU A 43 -20.50 7.54 4.59
C GLU A 43 -21.15 6.15 4.51
N ALA A 44 -20.51 5.22 3.83
CA ALA A 44 -20.96 3.83 3.71
C ALA A 44 -20.45 2.91 4.84
N ASP A 45 -19.76 3.45 5.85
CA ASP A 45 -19.09 2.70 6.92
C ASP A 45 -18.11 1.65 6.38
N LEU A 46 -17.34 2.01 5.35
CA LEU A 46 -16.35 1.12 4.72
C LEU A 46 -14.91 1.62 4.87
N TYR A 47 -14.69 2.95 4.96
CA TYR A 47 -13.35 3.52 4.91
C TYR A 47 -12.56 3.26 6.19
N CYS A 48 -11.26 3.00 6.06
CA CYS A 48 -10.34 2.71 7.17
C CYS A 48 -10.88 1.66 8.17
N PRO A 49 -11.37 0.49 7.71
CA PRO A 49 -12.15 -0.42 8.55
C PRO A 49 -11.35 -1.03 9.71
N SER A 50 -10.00 -1.06 9.62
CA SER A 50 -9.13 -1.60 10.67
C SER A 50 -8.69 -0.57 11.72
N ILE A 51 -9.00 0.71 11.52
CA ILE A 51 -8.77 1.74 12.52
C ILE A 51 -9.79 1.60 13.65
N SER A 52 -9.38 1.93 14.88
CA SER A 52 -10.20 1.81 16.08
C SER A 52 -11.49 2.64 15.99
N GLU A 53 -12.61 2.10 16.52
CA GLU A 53 -13.92 2.77 16.52
C GLU A 53 -13.90 4.12 17.23
N GLU A 54 -13.09 4.25 18.27
CA GLU A 54 -12.92 5.47 19.07
C GLU A 54 -12.48 6.66 18.20
N TYR A 55 -11.74 6.40 17.11
CA TYR A 55 -11.21 7.41 16.19
C TYR A 55 -11.91 7.43 14.83
N GLY A 56 -13.15 6.91 14.77
CA GLY A 56 -13.99 6.94 13.59
C GLY A 56 -13.80 5.79 12.59
N GLY A 57 -12.91 4.83 12.88
CA GLY A 57 -12.82 3.58 12.15
C GLY A 57 -13.90 2.59 12.56
N GLN A 58 -13.75 1.32 12.19
CA GLN A 58 -14.76 0.29 12.48
C GLN A 58 -14.23 -0.84 13.38
N GLY A 59 -12.97 -0.78 13.84
CA GLY A 59 -12.36 -1.80 14.69
C GLY A 59 -12.37 -3.21 14.07
N ARG A 60 -12.52 -3.32 12.74
CA ARG A 60 -12.52 -4.60 12.03
C ARG A 60 -11.10 -5.15 11.90
N SER A 61 -10.99 -6.40 11.50
CA SER A 61 -9.68 -6.99 11.21
C SER A 61 -9.00 -6.34 10.00
N ASP A 62 -7.67 -6.39 9.95
CA ASP A 62 -6.88 -5.89 8.82
C ASP A 62 -7.25 -6.59 7.48
N VAL A 63 -7.83 -7.80 7.52
CA VAL A 63 -8.41 -8.47 6.36
C VAL A 63 -9.56 -7.66 5.74
N ALA A 64 -10.34 -6.92 6.54
CA ALA A 64 -11.38 -6.03 6.00
C ALA A 64 -10.77 -4.88 5.20
N ALA A 65 -9.66 -4.28 5.67
CA ALA A 65 -8.94 -3.26 4.92
C ALA A 65 -8.35 -3.81 3.60
N MET A 66 -7.91 -5.07 3.60
CA MET A 66 -7.45 -5.75 2.39
C MET A 66 -8.60 -5.98 1.40
N LEU A 67 -9.76 -6.45 1.87
CA LEU A 67 -10.95 -6.65 1.04
C LEU A 67 -11.44 -5.35 0.41
N LEU A 68 -11.50 -4.26 1.19
CA LEU A 68 -11.83 -2.94 0.68
C LEU A 68 -10.84 -2.48 -0.39
N THR A 69 -9.55 -2.60 -0.11
CA THR A 69 -8.49 -2.20 -1.05
C THR A 69 -8.58 -2.99 -2.36
N GLN A 70 -8.89 -4.29 -2.30
CA GLN A 70 -9.06 -5.11 -3.49
C GLN A 70 -10.31 -4.69 -4.29
N ALA A 71 -11.46 -4.57 -3.64
CA ALA A 71 -12.70 -4.17 -4.29
C ALA A 71 -12.56 -2.80 -5.00
N VAL A 72 -12.09 -1.79 -4.26
CA VAL A 72 -11.93 -0.44 -4.81
C VAL A 72 -10.82 -0.39 -5.86
N GLY A 73 -9.68 -1.04 -5.62
CA GLY A 73 -8.54 -1.03 -6.55
C GLY A 73 -8.80 -1.72 -7.88
N ARG A 74 -9.74 -2.65 -7.93
CA ARG A 74 -10.19 -3.33 -9.16
C ARG A 74 -11.03 -2.40 -10.04
N GLU A 75 -11.95 -1.65 -9.45
CA GLU A 75 -12.85 -0.73 -10.16
C GLU A 75 -12.16 0.61 -10.47
N CYS A 76 -11.48 1.18 -9.48
CA CYS A 76 -10.77 2.46 -9.58
C CYS A 76 -9.38 2.36 -8.94
N PRO A 77 -8.31 2.10 -9.72
CA PRO A 77 -6.94 1.96 -9.23
C PRO A 77 -6.46 3.17 -8.43
N ASP A 78 -6.90 4.36 -8.79
CA ASP A 78 -6.54 5.62 -8.12
C ASP A 78 -7.10 5.67 -6.70
N THR A 79 -8.42 5.51 -6.54
CA THR A 79 -9.07 5.45 -5.22
C THR A 79 -8.55 4.26 -4.40
N GLY A 80 -8.29 3.11 -5.04
CA GLY A 80 -7.71 1.93 -4.40
C GLY A 80 -6.34 2.19 -3.79
N TRP A 81 -5.51 3.03 -4.41
CA TRP A 81 -4.23 3.44 -3.84
C TRP A 81 -4.42 4.23 -2.53
N PHE A 82 -5.41 5.13 -2.47
CA PHE A 82 -5.72 5.88 -1.25
C PHE A 82 -6.30 4.98 -0.15
N THR A 83 -7.17 4.03 -0.47
CA THR A 83 -7.69 3.06 0.52
C THR A 83 -6.58 2.22 1.14
N TYR A 84 -5.59 1.81 0.35
CA TYR A 84 -4.39 1.13 0.83
C TYR A 84 -3.54 2.05 1.72
N MET A 85 -3.21 3.25 1.26
CA MET A 85 -2.33 4.17 1.99
C MET A 85 -2.91 4.57 3.34
N GLN A 86 -4.21 4.88 3.40
CA GLN A 86 -4.84 5.36 4.64
C GLN A 86 -5.34 4.22 5.54
N GLY A 87 -5.74 3.09 4.96
CA GLY A 87 -6.21 1.95 5.75
C GLY A 87 -5.11 1.07 6.33
N MET A 88 -3.90 1.04 5.71
CA MET A 88 -2.89 0.04 6.04
C MET A 88 -1.46 0.58 6.21
N VAL A 89 -1.21 1.88 6.04
CA VAL A 89 0.14 2.46 6.09
C VAL A 89 0.27 3.51 7.19
N GLY A 90 0.28 4.80 6.86
CA GLY A 90 0.56 5.88 7.83
C GLY A 90 -0.42 5.90 9.01
N PRO A 91 -1.73 6.06 8.78
CA PRO A 91 -2.70 6.10 9.87
C PRO A 91 -2.77 4.80 10.67
N ARG A 92 -2.56 3.64 10.03
CA ARG A 92 -2.51 2.36 10.74
C ARG A 92 -1.32 2.29 11.71
N ALA A 93 -0.18 2.87 11.37
CA ALA A 93 0.95 2.97 12.28
C ALA A 93 0.63 3.87 13.50
N ILE A 94 -0.09 4.98 13.28
CA ILE A 94 -0.58 5.85 14.37
C ILE A 94 -1.55 5.07 15.27
N ASP A 95 -2.53 4.37 14.71
CA ASP A 95 -3.50 3.58 15.48
C ASP A 95 -2.83 2.48 16.32
N LEU A 96 -1.82 1.79 15.78
CA LEU A 96 -1.12 0.71 16.46
C LEU A 96 -0.17 1.17 17.56
N PHE A 97 0.51 2.29 17.37
CA PHE A 97 1.67 2.66 18.21
C PHE A 97 1.60 4.09 18.75
N GLY A 98 0.67 4.91 18.30
CA GLY A 98 0.52 6.29 18.76
C GLY A 98 -0.04 6.41 20.15
N SER A 99 0.24 7.54 20.81
CA SER A 99 -0.47 7.97 22.03
C SER A 99 -1.93 8.31 21.70
N ASP A 100 -2.80 8.34 22.71
CA ASP A 100 -4.20 8.73 22.51
C ASP A 100 -4.30 10.14 21.91
N ALA A 101 -3.42 11.06 22.33
CA ALA A 101 -3.38 12.44 21.81
C ALA A 101 -3.11 12.50 20.31
N VAL A 102 -2.11 11.79 19.78
CA VAL A 102 -1.79 11.81 18.35
C VAL A 102 -2.85 11.07 17.52
N LYS A 103 -3.50 10.06 18.10
CA LYS A 103 -4.63 9.38 17.46
C LYS A 103 -5.85 10.30 17.35
N GLU A 104 -6.21 11.00 18.43
CA GLU A 104 -7.29 12.01 18.46
C GLU A 104 -7.03 13.16 17.48
N GLU A 105 -5.77 13.54 17.28
CA GLU A 105 -5.38 14.65 16.40
C GLU A 105 -5.54 14.30 14.92
N TYR A 106 -5.13 13.08 14.49
CA TYR A 106 -5.04 12.76 13.06
C TYR A 106 -6.12 11.80 12.57
N LEU A 107 -6.47 10.76 13.34
CA LEU A 107 -7.28 9.66 12.82
C LEU A 107 -8.73 10.04 12.49
N PRO A 108 -9.44 10.91 13.24
CA PRO A 108 -10.82 11.27 12.90
C PRO A 108 -10.98 11.91 11.52
N ALA A 109 -10.10 12.83 11.14
CA ALA A 109 -10.14 13.45 9.81
C ALA A 109 -9.77 12.45 8.69
N VAL A 110 -8.83 11.54 8.96
CA VAL A 110 -8.47 10.47 8.02
C VAL A 110 -9.65 9.54 7.79
N THR A 111 -10.29 9.05 8.84
CA THR A 111 -11.42 8.10 8.74
C THR A 111 -12.67 8.71 8.11
N ALA A 112 -12.82 10.04 8.20
CA ALA A 112 -13.85 10.80 7.50
C ALA A 112 -13.55 11.01 5.99
N GLY A 113 -12.35 10.64 5.50
CA GLY A 113 -11.94 10.89 4.12
C GLY A 113 -11.61 12.35 3.83
N GLU A 114 -11.14 13.10 4.83
CA GLU A 114 -10.86 14.53 4.77
C GLU A 114 -9.37 14.87 4.93
N SER A 115 -8.54 13.92 5.38
CA SER A 115 -7.12 14.07 5.65
C SER A 115 -6.31 12.94 5.07
N PHE A 116 -5.01 13.18 4.85
CA PHE A 116 -4.06 12.18 4.37
C PHE A 116 -2.78 12.21 5.20
N VAL A 117 -2.41 11.06 5.76
CA VAL A 117 -1.14 10.87 6.47
C VAL A 117 -0.21 9.98 5.66
N SER A 118 0.95 10.50 5.32
CA SER A 118 1.98 9.80 4.56
C SER A 118 2.82 8.86 5.44
N ILE A 119 3.70 8.07 4.79
CA ILE A 119 4.85 7.44 5.42
C ILE A 119 6.13 7.96 4.77
N ALA A 120 7.13 8.34 5.57
CA ALA A 120 8.39 8.90 5.13
C ALA A 120 9.56 8.09 5.71
N ILE A 121 10.19 7.25 4.88
CA ILE A 121 11.27 6.35 5.30
C ILE A 121 12.57 6.71 4.59
N SER A 122 12.55 6.76 3.26
CA SER A 122 13.74 6.92 2.42
C SER A 122 14.34 8.30 2.50
N GLU A 123 15.67 8.36 2.40
CA GLU A 123 16.47 9.56 2.27
C GLU A 123 17.27 9.50 0.96
N PRO A 124 17.83 10.61 0.46
CA PRO A 124 18.62 10.57 -0.77
C PRO A 124 19.72 9.51 -0.76
N ASP A 125 20.39 9.32 0.38
CA ASP A 125 21.50 8.38 0.56
C ASP A 125 21.09 7.07 1.28
N ALA A 126 19.83 6.92 1.74
CA ALA A 126 19.35 5.76 2.48
C ALA A 126 18.00 5.26 1.96
N GLY A 127 18.03 4.26 1.07
CA GLY A 127 16.85 3.57 0.55
C GLY A 127 16.69 2.18 1.16
N SER A 128 17.23 1.14 0.52
CA SER A 128 17.16 -0.24 1.02
C SER A 128 17.92 -0.46 2.33
N ASP A 129 18.98 0.30 2.56
CA ASP A 129 19.72 0.32 3.82
C ASP A 129 19.13 1.38 4.77
N VAL A 130 17.94 1.11 5.29
CA VAL A 130 17.26 2.01 6.26
C VAL A 130 18.09 2.21 7.54
N GLY A 131 19.04 1.32 7.83
CA GLY A 131 19.95 1.44 8.95
C GLY A 131 20.94 2.59 8.81
N SER A 132 21.17 3.09 7.60
CA SER A 132 22.09 4.19 7.30
C SER A 132 21.42 5.57 7.27
N MET A 133 20.11 5.67 7.57
CA MET A 133 19.39 6.95 7.57
C MET A 133 20.07 7.98 8.49
N SER A 134 20.01 9.23 8.08
CA SER A 134 20.62 10.38 8.77
C SER A 134 19.61 11.23 9.54
N THR A 135 18.32 11.21 9.15
CA THR A 135 17.28 11.95 9.90
C THR A 135 17.26 11.49 11.34
N GLU A 136 17.52 12.41 12.26
CA GLU A 136 17.67 12.10 13.67
C GLU A 136 16.77 12.96 14.57
N VAL A 137 16.46 12.42 15.74
CA VAL A 137 15.82 13.14 16.83
C VAL A 137 16.75 13.15 18.02
N THR A 138 17.14 14.35 18.44
CA THR A 138 18.00 14.61 19.61
C THR A 138 17.20 15.29 20.73
N GLU A 139 17.71 15.22 21.94
CA GLU A 139 17.14 15.95 23.07
C GLU A 139 17.95 17.23 23.32
N GLU A 140 17.29 18.38 23.17
CA GLU A 140 17.87 19.70 23.34
C GLU A 140 17.01 20.53 24.31
N ASP A 141 17.58 20.98 25.39
CA ASP A 141 16.88 21.76 26.45
C ASP A 141 15.59 21.10 26.94
N GLY A 142 15.55 19.76 27.00
CA GLY A 142 14.38 18.96 27.43
C GLY A 142 13.28 18.85 26.38
N LYS A 143 13.59 19.14 25.10
CA LYS A 143 12.71 18.96 23.95
C LYS A 143 13.32 17.97 22.97
N LEU A 144 12.48 17.22 22.29
CA LEU A 144 12.89 16.41 21.15
C LEU A 144 12.95 17.31 19.90
N VAL A 145 14.08 17.36 19.23
CA VAL A 145 14.29 18.14 18.01
C VAL A 145 14.68 17.21 16.88
N CYS A 146 13.94 17.29 15.77
CA CYS A 146 14.16 16.49 14.57
C CYS A 146 14.86 17.30 13.50
N ASN A 147 15.92 16.70 12.92
CA ASN A 147 16.68 17.25 11.81
C ASN A 147 16.95 16.19 10.75
N GLY A 148 16.89 16.54 9.47
CA GLY A 148 17.22 15.65 8.35
C GLY A 148 16.42 15.94 7.10
N GLU A 149 16.20 14.91 6.29
CA GLU A 149 15.48 15.02 5.02
C GLU A 149 14.81 13.69 4.64
N LYS A 150 13.72 13.77 3.86
CA LYS A 150 13.04 12.58 3.33
C LYS A 150 12.74 12.77 1.86
N THR A 151 12.85 11.67 1.08
CA THR A 151 12.61 11.69 -0.36
C THR A 151 11.68 10.58 -0.81
N TRP A 152 11.13 10.73 -2.02
CA TRP A 152 10.16 9.81 -2.63
C TRP A 152 8.86 9.64 -1.84
N VAL A 153 8.51 10.62 -0.99
CA VAL A 153 7.32 10.57 -0.14
C VAL A 153 6.08 10.93 -0.95
N GLY A 154 5.13 10.00 -1.03
CA GLY A 154 3.84 10.24 -1.66
C GLY A 154 2.89 10.99 -0.74
N GLY A 155 2.06 11.88 -1.32
CA GLY A 155 0.99 12.53 -0.59
C GLY A 155 1.33 13.87 0.08
N VAL A 156 2.59 14.29 0.10
CA VAL A 156 3.02 15.53 0.77
C VAL A 156 2.27 16.78 0.27
N PRO A 157 2.02 16.99 -1.04
CA PRO A 157 1.38 18.20 -1.53
C PRO A 157 -0.08 18.42 -1.07
N PHE A 158 -0.71 17.37 -0.55
CA PHE A 158 -2.11 17.38 -0.11
C PHE A 158 -2.34 16.70 1.24
N GLY A 159 -1.29 16.22 1.87
CA GLY A 159 -1.35 15.56 3.17
C GLY A 159 -1.11 16.53 4.31
N ASP A 160 -1.48 16.12 5.52
CA ASP A 160 -1.34 16.92 6.73
C ASP A 160 -0.06 16.59 7.50
N ALA A 161 0.37 15.32 7.45
CA ALA A 161 1.54 14.85 8.20
C ALA A 161 2.19 13.61 7.57
N ALA A 162 3.39 13.29 8.06
CA ALA A 162 4.07 12.03 7.80
C ALA A 162 4.33 11.24 9.09
N VAL A 163 4.14 9.93 9.04
CA VAL A 163 4.84 9.01 9.92
C VAL A 163 6.27 8.86 9.39
N ALA A 164 7.21 9.54 10.01
CA ALA A 164 8.61 9.55 9.59
C ALA A 164 9.43 8.55 10.42
N TRP A 165 10.23 7.71 9.74
CA TRP A 165 11.25 6.93 10.41
C TRP A 165 12.46 7.80 10.68
N VAL A 166 12.96 7.72 11.89
CA VAL A 166 14.03 8.57 12.41
C VAL A 166 15.01 7.75 13.25
N ARG A 167 16.17 8.34 13.49
CA ARG A 167 17.18 7.80 14.41
C ARG A 167 17.09 8.54 15.74
N PHE A 168 16.88 7.81 16.82
CA PHE A 168 17.13 8.26 18.18
C PHE A 168 18.52 7.79 18.66
N PRO A 169 19.06 8.33 19.76
CA PRO A 169 20.31 7.83 20.34
C PRO A 169 20.29 6.33 20.63
N GLU A 170 19.12 5.77 20.96
CA GLU A 170 18.93 4.35 21.29
C GLU A 170 18.73 3.44 20.07
N GLY A 171 18.51 4.00 18.87
CA GLY A 171 18.29 3.27 17.63
C GLY A 171 17.19 3.87 16.76
N LEU A 172 16.70 3.10 15.80
CA LEU A 172 15.63 3.54 14.91
C LEU A 172 14.30 3.61 15.64
N GLY A 173 13.51 4.61 15.31
CA GLY A 173 12.15 4.83 15.78
C GLY A 173 11.30 5.55 14.75
N SER A 174 10.11 6.00 15.14
CA SER A 174 9.23 6.78 14.28
C SER A 174 8.48 7.86 15.05
N VAL A 175 8.23 8.96 14.36
CA VAL A 175 7.50 10.14 14.87
C VAL A 175 6.48 10.60 13.84
N VAL A 176 5.48 11.37 14.27
CA VAL A 176 4.59 12.11 13.37
C VAL A 176 5.14 13.52 13.19
N ILE A 177 5.32 13.94 11.94
CA ILE A 177 5.79 15.27 11.56
C ILE A 177 4.68 15.95 10.76
N PRO A 178 4.10 17.06 11.24
CA PRO A 178 3.14 17.85 10.49
C PRO A 178 3.84 18.59 9.34
N TYR A 179 3.18 18.67 8.17
CA TYR A 179 3.77 19.34 7.01
C TYR A 179 3.67 20.87 7.06
N ASP A 180 2.82 21.41 7.91
CA ASP A 180 2.67 22.85 8.13
C ASP A 180 3.63 23.41 9.20
N ASP A 181 4.51 22.56 9.79
CA ASP A 181 5.55 23.02 10.70
C ASP A 181 6.53 23.93 9.94
N PRO A 182 6.88 25.12 10.49
CA PRO A 182 7.81 26.05 9.83
C PRO A 182 9.19 25.46 9.52
N GLY A 183 9.61 24.41 10.20
CA GLY A 183 10.88 23.71 9.96
C GLY A 183 10.79 22.65 8.86
N VAL A 184 9.63 22.45 8.22
CA VAL A 184 9.45 21.54 7.09
C VAL A 184 9.42 22.32 5.79
N GLU A 185 10.41 22.10 4.91
CA GLU A 185 10.49 22.77 3.61
C GLU A 185 10.44 21.74 2.45
N ILE A 186 9.53 21.97 1.50
CA ILE A 186 9.43 21.15 0.29
C ILE A 186 10.51 21.61 -0.69
N GLU A 187 11.51 20.75 -0.92
CA GLU A 187 12.63 21.03 -1.85
C GLU A 187 12.24 20.73 -3.29
N GLU A 188 11.59 19.59 -3.54
CA GLU A 188 11.25 19.17 -4.89
C GLU A 188 10.03 18.25 -4.90
N VAL A 189 9.18 18.43 -5.92
CA VAL A 189 8.05 17.52 -6.21
C VAL A 189 8.30 16.85 -7.54
N TYR A 190 8.49 15.54 -7.51
CA TYR A 190 8.69 14.70 -8.71
C TYR A 190 7.37 14.14 -9.19
N THR A 191 7.18 14.04 -10.48
CA THR A 191 6.09 13.22 -11.04
C THR A 191 6.68 11.88 -11.47
N ASN A 192 6.28 10.81 -10.82
CA ASN A 192 6.78 9.48 -11.12
C ASN A 192 6.15 8.92 -12.43
N MET A 193 6.64 7.75 -12.86
CA MET A 193 6.20 7.07 -14.08
C MET A 193 4.67 6.81 -14.12
N ALA A 194 4.04 6.60 -12.96
CA ALA A 194 2.61 6.37 -12.87
C ALA A 194 1.77 7.66 -12.86
N GLY A 195 2.40 8.82 -12.73
CA GLY A 195 1.73 10.12 -12.68
C GLY A 195 1.53 10.66 -11.26
N TYR A 196 1.96 9.93 -10.21
CA TYR A 196 1.89 10.42 -8.84
C TYR A 196 2.99 11.40 -8.51
N ALA A 197 2.65 12.39 -7.67
CA ALA A 197 3.62 13.23 -7.02
C ALA A 197 4.37 12.45 -5.92
N GLN A 198 5.68 12.59 -5.92
CA GLN A 198 6.57 12.16 -4.86
C GLN A 198 7.45 13.35 -4.47
N THR A 199 7.66 13.55 -3.19
CA THR A 199 8.26 14.77 -2.67
C THR A 199 9.57 14.49 -1.96
N HIS A 200 10.51 15.40 -2.13
CA HIS A 200 11.68 15.58 -1.28
C HIS A 200 11.42 16.77 -0.38
N PHE A 201 11.57 16.61 0.92
CA PHE A 201 11.46 17.69 1.90
C PHE A 201 12.54 17.58 2.97
N THR A 202 12.94 18.73 3.51
CA THR A 202 13.88 18.87 4.62
C THR A 202 13.13 19.12 5.93
N ILE A 203 13.80 18.82 7.03
CA ILE A 203 13.34 18.97 8.39
C ILE A 203 14.44 19.69 9.14
N ASP A 204 14.19 20.91 9.58
CA ASP A 204 15.17 21.78 10.24
C ASP A 204 14.63 22.28 11.57
N ASP A 205 15.22 21.83 12.67
CA ASP A 205 14.88 22.16 14.06
C ASP A 205 13.39 21.96 14.43
N VAL A 206 12.73 20.95 13.83
CA VAL A 206 11.33 20.62 14.14
C VAL A 206 11.21 20.02 15.54
N VAL A 207 10.45 20.70 16.41
CA VAL A 207 10.19 20.21 17.77
C VAL A 207 9.11 19.13 17.76
N ILE A 208 9.47 17.92 18.14
CA ILE A 208 8.56 16.77 18.23
C ILE A 208 7.97 16.67 19.64
N PRO A 209 6.65 16.84 19.79
CA PRO A 209 6.00 16.54 21.07
C PRO A 209 6.19 15.06 21.44
N GLU A 210 6.38 14.76 22.72
CA GLU A 210 6.47 13.36 23.19
C GLU A 210 5.25 12.52 22.78
N THR A 211 4.09 13.15 22.63
CA THR A 211 2.84 12.52 22.17
C THR A 211 2.91 12.09 20.69
N HIS A 212 3.77 12.69 19.89
CA HIS A 212 3.98 12.38 18.48
C HIS A 212 5.05 11.29 18.25
N VAL A 213 5.72 10.81 19.30
CA VAL A 213 6.63 9.66 19.20
C VAL A 213 5.80 8.38 19.15
N LEU A 214 5.85 7.67 18.02
CA LEU A 214 5.11 6.42 17.84
C LEU A 214 5.92 5.24 18.38
N THR A 215 7.21 5.17 18.01
CA THR A 215 8.10 4.08 18.44
C THR A 215 9.47 4.62 18.82
N ARG A 216 9.99 4.19 19.99
CA ARG A 216 11.31 4.56 20.50
C ARG A 216 11.89 3.43 21.37
N GLY A 217 13.21 3.31 21.44
CA GLY A 217 13.88 2.34 22.28
C GLY A 217 14.12 0.98 21.60
N THR A 218 14.40 -0.06 22.39
CA THR A 218 14.91 -1.35 21.90
C THR A 218 13.94 -2.15 21.05
N GLU A 219 12.63 -2.00 21.25
CA GLU A 219 11.58 -2.70 20.49
C GLU A 219 11.09 -1.91 19.26
N ALA A 220 11.47 -0.64 19.15
CA ALA A 220 10.95 0.27 18.11
C ALA A 220 11.14 -0.27 16.70
N PHE A 221 12.31 -0.78 16.36
CA PHE A 221 12.57 -1.34 15.05
C PHE A 221 11.68 -2.54 14.71
N LYS A 222 11.39 -3.39 15.71
CA LYS A 222 10.46 -4.51 15.54
C LYS A 222 9.03 -4.04 15.30
N GLN A 223 8.57 -3.01 16.03
CA GLN A 223 7.26 -2.40 15.83
C GLN A 223 7.13 -1.78 14.44
N GLN A 224 8.16 -1.07 13.97
CA GLN A 224 8.23 -0.55 12.60
C GLN A 224 8.14 -1.66 11.54
N LEU A 225 8.80 -2.80 11.76
CA LEU A 225 8.70 -3.95 10.85
C LEU A 225 7.30 -4.58 10.84
N VAL A 226 6.56 -4.52 11.94
CA VAL A 226 5.15 -4.96 11.97
C VAL A 226 4.29 -4.05 11.07
N SER A 227 4.41 -2.73 11.23
CA SER A 227 3.74 -1.75 10.36
C SER A 227 4.10 -1.97 8.88
N LEU A 228 5.39 -2.12 8.59
CA LEU A 228 5.86 -2.38 7.23
C LEU A 228 5.34 -3.71 6.65
N ASN A 229 5.09 -4.72 7.47
CA ASN A 229 4.51 -5.97 6.99
C ASN A 229 3.02 -5.80 6.62
N TRP A 230 2.26 -4.97 7.35
CA TRP A 230 0.90 -4.61 6.94
C TRP A 230 0.89 -3.77 5.65
N GLU A 231 1.80 -2.81 5.52
CA GLU A 231 2.02 -2.09 4.26
C GLU A 231 2.31 -3.04 3.10
N ARG A 232 3.17 -4.05 3.29
CA ARG A 232 3.49 -5.06 2.28
C ARG A 232 2.28 -5.90 1.88
N LEU A 233 1.43 -6.30 2.82
CA LEU A 233 0.20 -7.03 2.53
C LEU A 233 -0.82 -6.15 1.81
N GLY A 234 -0.99 -4.90 2.24
CA GLY A 234 -1.84 -3.92 1.57
C GLY A 234 -1.38 -3.63 0.13
N SER A 235 -0.08 -3.41 -0.05
CA SER A 235 0.51 -3.27 -1.39
C SER A 235 0.28 -4.53 -2.24
N SER A 236 0.37 -5.72 -1.66
CA SER A 236 0.19 -6.98 -2.37
C SER A 236 -1.26 -7.18 -2.81
N VAL A 237 -2.24 -6.90 -1.95
CA VAL A 237 -3.65 -7.01 -2.33
C VAL A 237 -4.05 -5.98 -3.39
N LEU A 238 -3.50 -4.77 -3.32
CA LEU A 238 -3.70 -3.75 -4.35
C LEU A 238 -3.17 -4.21 -5.72
N THR A 239 -2.02 -4.90 -5.75
CA THR A 239 -1.50 -5.47 -7.00
C THR A 239 -2.34 -6.62 -7.55
N VAL A 240 -2.99 -7.40 -6.68
CA VAL A 240 -3.98 -8.40 -7.11
C VAL A 240 -5.16 -7.71 -7.79
N ALA A 241 -5.73 -6.66 -7.18
CA ALA A 241 -6.82 -5.88 -7.76
C ALA A 241 -6.49 -5.31 -9.15
N TRP A 242 -5.30 -4.74 -9.30
CA TRP A 242 -4.84 -4.20 -10.60
C TRP A 242 -4.63 -5.28 -11.66
N ALA A 243 -4.17 -6.46 -11.25
CA ALA A 243 -4.01 -7.60 -12.14
C ALA A 243 -5.36 -8.19 -12.57
N GLU A 244 -6.35 -8.23 -11.67
CA GLU A 244 -7.74 -8.59 -11.98
C GLU A 244 -8.33 -7.64 -13.01
N ALA A 245 -8.23 -6.32 -12.79
CA ALA A 245 -8.69 -5.30 -13.74
C ALA A 245 -8.01 -5.44 -15.12
N ALA A 246 -6.71 -5.71 -15.15
CA ALA A 246 -5.97 -5.89 -16.41
C ALA A 246 -6.40 -7.17 -17.14
N LEU A 247 -6.61 -8.26 -16.42
CA LEU A 247 -7.09 -9.54 -16.98
C LEU A 247 -8.50 -9.40 -17.56
N GLU A 248 -9.41 -8.75 -16.84
CA GLU A 248 -10.79 -8.52 -17.32
C GLU A 248 -10.84 -7.71 -18.60
N GLN A 249 -10.07 -6.63 -18.68
CA GLN A 249 -9.99 -5.82 -19.89
C GLN A 249 -9.39 -6.60 -21.07
N ALA A 250 -8.35 -7.41 -20.82
CA ALA A 250 -7.76 -8.25 -21.84
C ALA A 250 -8.73 -9.34 -22.34
N LEU A 251 -9.46 -9.97 -21.42
CA LEU A 251 -10.48 -10.98 -21.73
C LEU A 251 -11.62 -10.37 -22.56
N ALA A 252 -12.22 -9.27 -22.09
CA ALA A 252 -13.30 -8.59 -22.80
C ALA A 252 -12.88 -8.21 -24.21
N TYR A 253 -11.68 -7.63 -24.37
CA TYR A 253 -11.17 -7.29 -25.69
C TYR A 253 -10.94 -8.51 -26.57
N ALA A 254 -10.41 -9.61 -26.04
CA ALA A 254 -10.14 -10.82 -26.79
C ALA A 254 -11.42 -11.51 -27.28
N THR A 255 -12.51 -11.42 -26.51
CA THR A 255 -13.82 -11.96 -26.87
C THR A 255 -14.50 -11.14 -27.98
N ASP A 256 -14.37 -9.81 -27.93
CA ASP A 256 -15.04 -8.92 -28.88
C ASP A 256 -14.25 -8.68 -30.17
N ARG A 257 -12.92 -8.82 -30.15
CA ARG A 257 -12.05 -8.51 -31.27
C ARG A 257 -11.85 -9.69 -32.19
N GLU A 258 -12.26 -9.54 -33.46
CA GLU A 258 -12.03 -10.54 -34.49
C GLU A 258 -10.79 -10.23 -35.34
N GLN A 259 -10.03 -11.26 -35.65
CA GLN A 259 -8.96 -11.30 -36.66
C GLN A 259 -8.92 -12.68 -37.31
N PHE A 260 -8.61 -12.75 -38.61
CA PHE A 260 -8.60 -14.00 -39.39
C PHE A 260 -9.96 -14.74 -39.29
N ASP A 261 -11.06 -13.97 -39.34
CA ASP A 261 -12.46 -14.44 -39.32
C ASP A 261 -12.91 -15.16 -38.03
N GLN A 262 -12.25 -14.91 -36.88
CA GLN A 262 -12.66 -15.43 -35.58
C GLN A 262 -12.26 -14.50 -34.45
N PRO A 263 -12.92 -14.53 -33.26
CA PRO A 263 -12.51 -13.83 -32.07
C PRO A 263 -11.08 -14.18 -31.63
N LEU A 264 -10.38 -13.23 -30.96
CA LEU A 264 -9.00 -13.48 -30.53
C LEU A 264 -8.90 -14.59 -29.49
N ASP A 265 -9.91 -14.76 -28.63
CA ASP A 265 -9.94 -15.80 -27.63
C ASP A 265 -10.15 -17.23 -28.18
N GLU A 266 -10.50 -17.39 -29.47
CA GLU A 266 -10.50 -18.67 -30.16
C GLU A 266 -9.12 -19.11 -30.67
N PHE A 267 -8.11 -18.25 -30.55
CA PHE A 267 -6.73 -18.63 -30.85
C PHE A 267 -6.09 -19.26 -29.61
N GLN A 268 -5.71 -20.54 -29.69
CA GLN A 268 -5.14 -21.32 -28.56
C GLN A 268 -3.99 -20.58 -27.84
N GLY A 269 -3.17 -19.83 -28.56
CA GLY A 269 -2.09 -19.04 -27.95
C GLY A 269 -2.59 -17.88 -27.10
N ILE A 270 -3.78 -17.30 -27.37
CA ILE A 270 -4.43 -16.29 -26.54
C ILE A 270 -5.15 -16.93 -25.37
N GLU A 271 -5.89 -18.04 -25.58
CA GLU A 271 -6.53 -18.81 -24.51
C GLU A 271 -5.52 -19.19 -23.42
N TRP A 272 -4.35 -19.69 -23.80
CA TRP A 272 -3.30 -20.07 -22.84
C TRP A 272 -2.74 -18.87 -22.09
N ARG A 273 -2.57 -17.72 -22.73
CA ARG A 273 -2.13 -16.49 -22.05
C ARG A 273 -3.15 -16.05 -21.00
N LEU A 274 -4.43 -16.00 -21.35
CA LEU A 274 -5.51 -15.66 -20.42
C LEU A 274 -5.58 -16.64 -19.23
N ALA A 275 -5.47 -17.95 -19.49
CA ALA A 275 -5.43 -18.96 -18.45
C ALA A 275 -4.20 -18.83 -17.51
N GLU A 276 -3.03 -18.52 -18.04
CA GLU A 276 -1.82 -18.27 -17.26
C GLU A 276 -1.94 -16.98 -16.43
N MET A 277 -2.51 -15.90 -16.98
CA MET A 277 -2.79 -14.67 -16.24
C MET A 277 -3.71 -14.96 -15.06
N TYR A 278 -4.83 -15.63 -15.30
CA TYR A 278 -5.78 -16.03 -14.23
C TYR A 278 -5.11 -16.87 -13.14
N ARG A 279 -4.37 -17.91 -13.54
CA ARG A 279 -3.64 -18.76 -12.59
C ARG A 279 -2.70 -17.95 -11.72
N ASN A 280 -1.97 -17.00 -12.29
CA ASN A 280 -1.02 -16.17 -11.57
C ASN A 280 -1.73 -15.23 -10.58
N VAL A 281 -2.85 -14.62 -10.98
CA VAL A 281 -3.68 -13.77 -10.12
C VAL A 281 -4.26 -14.56 -8.94
N GLU A 282 -4.87 -15.72 -9.18
CA GLU A 282 -5.42 -16.60 -8.14
C GLU A 282 -4.36 -17.10 -7.15
N THR A 283 -3.17 -17.43 -7.66
CA THR A 283 -2.05 -17.84 -6.80
C THR A 283 -1.62 -16.69 -5.90
N ALA A 284 -1.50 -15.48 -6.46
CA ALA A 284 -1.14 -14.28 -5.71
C ALA A 284 -2.17 -13.94 -4.63
N ALA A 285 -3.46 -13.91 -4.97
CA ALA A 285 -4.55 -13.68 -4.03
C ALA A 285 -4.50 -14.70 -2.87
N SER A 286 -4.34 -15.98 -3.18
CA SER A 286 -4.23 -17.04 -2.17
C SER A 286 -3.06 -16.82 -1.22
N LEU A 287 -1.87 -16.44 -1.73
CA LEU A 287 -0.69 -16.15 -0.91
C LEU A 287 -0.90 -14.96 0.02
N VAL A 288 -1.50 -13.89 -0.48
CA VAL A 288 -1.74 -12.66 0.29
C VAL A 288 -2.68 -12.93 1.47
N TYR A 289 -3.85 -13.51 1.20
CA TYR A 289 -4.82 -13.79 2.26
C TYR A 289 -4.35 -14.87 3.24
N MET A 290 -3.60 -15.88 2.78
CA MET A 290 -2.94 -16.83 3.68
C MET A 290 -1.91 -16.15 4.59
N SER A 291 -1.15 -15.18 4.08
CA SER A 291 -0.15 -14.46 4.87
C SER A 291 -0.77 -13.55 5.92
N ALA A 292 -2.01 -13.07 5.71
CA ALA A 292 -2.78 -12.31 6.68
C ALA A 292 -3.56 -13.19 7.66
N ALA A 293 -3.72 -14.49 7.35
CA ALA A 293 -4.54 -15.39 8.14
C ALA A 293 -4.00 -15.53 9.58
N GLY A 294 -4.86 -15.21 10.55
CA GLY A 294 -4.52 -15.27 11.98
C GLY A 294 -3.71 -14.09 12.51
N ALA A 295 -3.30 -13.15 11.66
CA ALA A 295 -2.69 -11.90 12.11
C ALA A 295 -3.77 -10.85 12.43
N GLN A 296 -3.51 -10.05 13.46
CA GLN A 296 -4.38 -8.93 13.85
C GLN A 296 -3.53 -7.83 14.50
N GLY A 297 -3.45 -6.68 13.85
CA GLY A 297 -2.66 -5.57 14.35
C GLY A 297 -1.19 -5.96 14.57
N HIS A 298 -0.72 -5.82 15.81
CA HIS A 298 0.65 -6.12 16.18
C HIS A 298 0.81 -7.46 16.94
N ASP A 299 -0.28 -8.08 17.39
CA ASP A 299 -0.24 -9.36 18.11
C ASP A 299 -1.51 -10.20 17.84
N PRO A 300 -1.41 -11.30 17.09
CA PRO A 300 -0.21 -11.72 16.36
C PRO A 300 0.07 -10.87 15.11
N ALA A 301 1.33 -10.50 14.92
CA ALA A 301 1.79 -9.76 13.75
C ALA A 301 1.82 -10.64 12.48
N PRO A 302 1.74 -10.05 11.27
CA PRO A 302 1.92 -10.80 10.03
C PRO A 302 3.28 -11.49 9.97
N PRO A 303 3.34 -12.80 9.66
CA PRO A 303 4.59 -13.53 9.68
C PRO A 303 5.53 -13.07 8.57
N ARG A 304 6.77 -12.75 8.96
CA ARG A 304 7.81 -12.15 8.09
C ARG A 304 8.06 -12.92 6.79
N LEU A 305 8.22 -14.25 6.89
CA LEU A 305 8.55 -15.10 5.74
C LEU A 305 7.41 -15.14 4.73
N GLN A 306 6.18 -15.37 5.18
CA GLN A 306 5.00 -15.45 4.33
C GLN A 306 4.69 -14.09 3.68
N THR A 307 4.76 -13.01 4.46
CA THR A 307 4.56 -11.64 3.96
C THR A 307 5.57 -11.27 2.88
N SER A 308 6.86 -11.55 3.08
CA SER A 308 7.88 -11.29 2.07
C SER A 308 7.70 -12.16 0.83
N THR A 309 7.27 -13.40 0.99
CA THR A 309 6.99 -14.31 -0.13
C THR A 309 5.79 -13.81 -0.95
N ALA A 310 4.70 -13.39 -0.28
CA ALA A 310 3.53 -12.84 -0.94
C ALA A 310 3.88 -11.55 -1.69
N LYS A 311 4.56 -10.61 -1.03
CA LYS A 311 4.96 -9.33 -1.64
C LYS A 311 5.84 -9.53 -2.87
N LEU A 312 6.84 -10.38 -2.80
CA LEU A 312 7.72 -10.68 -3.94
C LEU A 312 6.93 -11.27 -5.12
N HIS A 313 6.09 -12.28 -4.85
CA HIS A 313 5.28 -12.91 -5.90
C HIS A 313 4.30 -11.91 -6.52
N CYS A 314 3.57 -11.15 -5.72
CA CYS A 314 2.57 -10.19 -6.18
C CYS A 314 3.16 -9.05 -7.01
N SER A 315 4.31 -8.51 -6.60
CA SER A 315 4.99 -7.44 -7.35
C SER A 315 5.46 -7.87 -8.73
N GLN A 316 5.93 -9.10 -8.87
CA GLN A 316 6.34 -9.68 -10.16
C GLN A 316 5.13 -10.07 -11.01
N MET A 317 4.12 -10.66 -10.39
CA MET A 317 2.88 -11.09 -11.04
C MET A 317 2.15 -9.93 -11.71
N VAL A 318 1.95 -8.79 -11.01
CA VAL A 318 1.19 -7.66 -11.57
C VAL A 318 1.88 -7.05 -12.78
N GLU A 319 3.21 -6.94 -12.77
CA GLU A 319 3.98 -6.44 -13.92
C GLU A 319 3.82 -7.39 -15.12
N GLN A 320 3.90 -8.70 -14.89
CA GLN A 320 3.71 -9.71 -15.92
C GLN A 320 2.29 -9.67 -16.50
N VAL A 321 1.27 -9.67 -15.65
CA VAL A 321 -0.15 -9.68 -16.08
C VAL A 321 -0.49 -8.40 -16.86
N ALA A 322 -0.07 -7.23 -16.36
CA ALA A 322 -0.27 -5.97 -17.07
C ALA A 322 0.43 -5.95 -18.44
N SER A 323 1.65 -6.49 -18.54
CA SER A 323 2.39 -6.63 -19.79
C SER A 323 1.68 -7.55 -20.78
N GLU A 324 1.18 -8.71 -20.33
CA GLU A 324 0.43 -9.63 -21.19
C GLU A 324 -0.90 -9.05 -21.66
N ALA A 325 -1.61 -8.31 -20.79
CA ALA A 325 -2.84 -7.61 -21.16
C ALA A 325 -2.60 -6.57 -22.26
N VAL A 326 -1.54 -5.75 -22.11
CA VAL A 326 -1.12 -4.80 -23.17
C VAL A 326 -0.79 -5.54 -24.46
N GLN A 327 -0.13 -6.70 -24.39
CA GLN A 327 0.24 -7.50 -25.56
C GLN A 327 -1.00 -8.07 -26.28
N ILE A 328 -2.02 -8.54 -25.55
CA ILE A 328 -3.27 -9.07 -26.12
C ILE A 328 -4.04 -7.96 -26.84
N VAL A 329 -4.18 -6.80 -26.21
CA VAL A 329 -4.91 -5.65 -26.77
C VAL A 329 -4.12 -4.94 -27.87
N GLY A 330 -2.78 -5.03 -27.83
CA GLY A 330 -1.89 -4.53 -28.86
C GLY A 330 -1.78 -3.00 -28.89
N ALA A 331 -1.66 -2.42 -30.11
CA ALA A 331 -1.38 -1.00 -30.30
C ALA A 331 -2.39 -0.05 -29.62
N ARG A 332 -3.62 -0.48 -29.41
CA ARG A 332 -4.65 0.29 -28.70
C ARG A 332 -4.25 0.53 -27.24
N ALA A 333 -3.80 -0.53 -26.54
CA ALA A 333 -3.36 -0.44 -25.16
C ALA A 333 -2.02 0.29 -24.97
N TYR A 334 -1.26 0.50 -26.04
CA TYR A 334 -0.01 1.24 -26.02
C TYR A 334 -0.21 2.76 -26.12
N GLN A 335 -1.45 3.21 -26.27
CA GLN A 335 -1.76 4.65 -26.33
C GLN A 335 -1.87 5.23 -24.93
N ARG A 336 -1.28 6.42 -24.74
CA ARG A 336 -1.37 7.17 -23.49
C ARG A 336 -2.83 7.43 -23.13
N GLY A 337 -3.22 7.15 -21.87
CA GLY A 337 -4.59 7.26 -21.39
C GLY A 337 -5.44 6.00 -21.56
N HIS A 338 -4.90 4.93 -22.13
CA HIS A 338 -5.58 3.64 -22.09
C HIS A 338 -5.44 2.99 -20.71
N PRO A 339 -6.52 2.37 -20.14
CA PRO A 339 -6.46 1.74 -18.83
C PRO A 339 -5.30 0.77 -18.64
N LEU A 340 -4.99 -0.08 -19.61
CA LEU A 340 -3.89 -1.05 -19.50
C LEU A 340 -2.50 -0.38 -19.54
N GLU A 341 -2.33 0.71 -20.27
CA GLU A 341 -1.11 1.52 -20.26
C GLU A 341 -0.89 2.12 -18.87
N TYR A 342 -1.98 2.62 -18.26
CA TYR A 342 -1.98 3.15 -16.91
C TYR A 342 -1.59 2.08 -15.90
N LEU A 343 -2.27 0.93 -15.88
CA LEU A 343 -1.97 -0.20 -15.00
C LEU A 343 -0.54 -0.71 -15.15
N TYR A 344 0.01 -0.76 -16.37
CA TYR A 344 1.39 -1.16 -16.62
C TYR A 344 2.39 -0.23 -15.92
N ARG A 345 2.18 1.09 -15.99
CA ARG A 345 3.03 2.07 -15.29
C ARG A 345 2.94 1.94 -13.77
N PHE A 346 1.75 1.72 -13.24
CA PHE A 346 1.52 1.48 -11.82
C PHE A 346 2.21 0.22 -11.33
N ALA A 347 2.03 -0.88 -12.06
CA ALA A 347 2.59 -2.18 -11.73
C ALA A 347 4.11 -2.13 -11.49
N ARG A 348 4.83 -1.36 -12.34
CA ARG A 348 6.30 -1.27 -12.25
C ARG A 348 6.81 -0.75 -10.90
N SER A 349 6.08 0.14 -10.26
CA SER A 349 6.48 0.72 -8.97
C SER A 349 6.50 -0.30 -7.83
N ARG A 350 5.70 -1.37 -7.92
CA ARG A 350 5.51 -2.32 -6.83
C ARG A 350 6.72 -3.20 -6.55
N ARG A 351 7.61 -3.37 -7.51
CA ARG A 351 8.88 -4.05 -7.32
C ARG A 351 9.92 -3.23 -6.56
N ILE A 352 9.64 -1.93 -6.36
CA ILE A 352 10.53 -0.97 -5.69
C ILE A 352 10.00 -0.61 -4.30
N ALA A 353 8.73 -0.19 -4.20
CA ALA A 353 8.13 0.31 -2.97
C ALA A 353 7.94 -0.78 -1.90
N ALA A 354 7.85 -0.38 -0.63
CA ALA A 354 7.72 -1.26 0.54
C ALA A 354 8.85 -2.29 0.69
N GLY A 355 10.05 -1.93 0.21
CA GLY A 355 11.23 -2.79 0.09
C GLY A 355 11.26 -3.57 -1.22
N THR A 356 12.35 -3.42 -1.96
CA THR A 356 12.53 -4.00 -3.31
C THR A 356 12.40 -5.54 -3.33
N ASP A 357 12.27 -6.10 -4.53
CA ASP A 357 12.28 -7.57 -4.73
C ASP A 357 13.51 -8.21 -4.08
N GLU A 358 14.68 -7.56 -4.18
CA GLU A 358 15.93 -8.02 -3.58
C GLU A 358 15.87 -8.01 -2.04
N MET A 359 15.21 -7.01 -1.43
CA MET A 359 15.01 -6.96 0.02
C MET A 359 14.07 -8.07 0.49
N GLN A 360 13.05 -8.43 -0.30
CA GLN A 360 12.20 -9.59 0.00
C GLN A 360 13.00 -10.89 -0.10
N LEU A 361 13.80 -11.07 -1.15
CA LEU A 361 14.69 -12.24 -1.32
C LEU A 361 15.68 -12.34 -0.15
N ASN A 362 16.28 -11.24 0.29
CA ASN A 362 17.17 -11.22 1.45
C ASN A 362 16.44 -11.65 2.73
N THR A 363 15.20 -11.18 2.93
CA THR A 363 14.38 -11.56 4.10
C THR A 363 14.04 -13.06 4.08
N ILE A 364 13.61 -13.58 2.94
CA ILE A 364 13.30 -15.00 2.75
C ILE A 364 14.57 -15.86 2.98
N ALA A 365 15.68 -15.50 2.35
CA ALA A 365 16.93 -16.24 2.48
C ALA A 365 17.46 -16.25 3.92
N ARG A 366 17.32 -15.15 4.65
CA ARG A 366 17.68 -15.06 6.07
C ARG A 366 16.82 -15.99 6.91
N ALA A 367 15.48 -15.91 6.76
CA ALA A 367 14.55 -16.75 7.49
C ALA A 367 14.84 -18.26 7.26
N LEU A 368 15.09 -18.65 6.01
CA LEU A 368 15.45 -20.05 5.69
C LEU A 368 16.78 -20.51 6.32
N LYS A 369 17.74 -19.59 6.47
CA LYS A 369 19.02 -19.91 7.14
C LYS A 369 18.89 -20.00 8.66
N GLU A 370 18.05 -19.15 9.25
CA GLU A 370 17.84 -19.09 10.70
C GLU A 370 16.91 -20.22 11.19
N ASP A 371 15.78 -20.42 10.48
CA ASP A 371 14.68 -21.26 10.95
C ASP A 371 14.50 -22.56 10.14
N GLY A 372 15.20 -22.68 8.99
CA GLY A 372 15.01 -23.79 8.05
C GLY A 372 13.72 -23.68 7.22
N VAL A 373 13.40 -24.74 6.48
CA VAL A 373 12.14 -24.81 5.73
C VAL A 373 10.99 -25.11 6.69
N PRO A 374 9.93 -24.25 6.75
CA PRO A 374 8.81 -24.47 7.66
C PRO A 374 8.16 -25.84 7.47
N PRO A 375 7.88 -26.60 8.54
CA PRO A 375 7.18 -27.88 8.44
C PRO A 375 5.73 -27.66 7.96
N VAL A 376 5.11 -28.72 7.39
CA VAL A 376 3.73 -28.67 6.88
C VAL A 376 2.74 -28.22 7.96
N SER A 377 2.97 -28.60 9.22
CA SER A 377 2.13 -28.22 10.37
C SER A 377 2.19 -26.73 10.76
N ALA A 378 3.15 -25.98 10.21
CA ALA A 378 3.31 -24.55 10.47
C ALA A 378 2.89 -23.67 9.26
N ARG A 379 2.16 -24.25 8.28
CA ARG A 379 1.69 -23.58 7.07
C ARG A 379 0.20 -23.31 7.11
#